data_700d4854106e16dfc60cd9c8869fc976
#
_entry.id   700d4854106e16dfc60cd9c8869fc976
#
_cell.length_a   1.000
_cell.length_b   1.000
_cell.length_c   1.000
_cell.angle_alpha   90.00
_cell.angle_beta   90.00
_cell.angle_gamma   90.00
#
_symmetry.space_group_name_H-M   'P 1'
#
loop_
_entity.id
_entity.type
_entity.pdbx_description
1 polymer ?
#
loop_
_entity_poly.entity_id
_entity_poly.type
_entity_poly.pdbx_seq_one_letter_code
_entity_poly.pdbx_strand_id
1 'polypeptide(L)'
;VDTSLENIYEEALNALASASDAESVKSLAVHYLGRKGIVTGFLRNISNQPAEKRAAIGKNANKIKSALDKAFKQAERDFETSRAGSGAAIDVSLPGRPVVNGSLHPITQITREICEIFTRLGFDIVEGPEVESDWYNFEALNIPPNHPARDMQDTFYVSENIVLRTHTSPVQIRTMEKQKPPVRIIAPGKVYRCDSDLTHTPMFHQVEGLLVDRHISFGDLKGVLTTFVHQMFDPNTRLRFRPSFFPFTEPSAEVDIQCVICRGSGCRVCSQSGWLEILGSGMVHPALYENVGYDASEFTGFAFGMGVERIAMLKYGIDDIRKFFENDIRFLRQF
;
A
#
# COMPACT_ATOMS: atom_id res chain seq x y z
N VAL A 1 75.47 21.43 -33.25
CA VAL A 1 74.54 22.24 -32.38
C VAL A 1 73.07 21.80 -32.55
N ASP A 2 72.69 21.30 -33.73
CA ASP A 2 71.30 20.72 -33.93
C ASP A 2 71.19 19.34 -33.29
N THR A 3 72.24 18.54 -33.27
CA THR A 3 72.31 17.20 -32.67
C THR A 3 71.92 17.19 -31.15
N SER A 4 72.28 18.29 -30.45
CA SER A 4 72.05 18.42 -29.03
C SER A 4 70.56 18.63 -28.68
N LEU A 5 69.79 19.35 -29.52
CA LEU A 5 68.33 19.58 -29.31
C LEU A 5 67.48 18.39 -29.69
N GLU A 6 67.85 17.65 -30.74
CA GLU A 6 67.19 16.44 -31.15
C GLU A 6 67.40 15.32 -30.11
N ASN A 7 68.62 15.21 -29.54
CA ASN A 7 68.88 14.29 -28.45
C ASN A 7 68.01 14.58 -27.21
N ILE A 8 67.89 15.87 -26.83
CA ILE A 8 66.99 16.27 -25.69
C ILE A 8 65.56 15.92 -25.99
N TYR A 9 65.09 16.06 -27.22
CA TYR A 9 63.70 15.70 -27.62
C TYR A 9 63.50 14.19 -27.52
N GLU A 10 64.44 13.37 -28.03
CA GLU A 10 64.35 11.91 -27.95
C GLU A 10 64.39 11.39 -26.50
N GLU A 11 65.33 11.97 -25.68
CA GLU A 11 65.41 11.64 -24.25
C GLU A 11 64.06 11.96 -23.52
N ALA A 12 63.48 13.11 -23.83
CA ALA A 12 62.22 13.51 -23.22
C ALA A 12 61.07 12.59 -23.63
N LEU A 13 60.99 12.14 -24.88
CA LEU A 13 59.97 11.19 -25.34
C LEU A 13 60.24 9.79 -24.77
N ASN A 14 61.40 9.31 -24.63
CA ASN A 14 61.73 8.03 -24.00
C ASN A 14 61.40 8.04 -22.51
N ALA A 15 61.75 9.14 -21.82
CA ALA A 15 61.31 9.32 -20.42
C ALA A 15 59.74 9.33 -20.26
N LEU A 16 59.10 10.01 -21.20
CA LEU A 16 57.61 10.03 -21.22
C LEU A 16 57.00 8.64 -21.46
N ALA A 17 57.60 7.85 -22.37
CA ALA A 17 57.15 6.47 -22.65
C ALA A 17 57.33 5.53 -21.44
N SER A 18 58.25 5.85 -20.54
CA SER A 18 58.59 5.10 -19.32
C SER A 18 57.76 5.57 -18.10
N ALA A 19 56.95 6.62 -18.24
CA ALA A 19 56.16 7.16 -17.14
C ALA A 19 55.02 6.19 -16.77
N SER A 20 54.87 5.91 -15.48
CA SER A 20 53.89 4.94 -14.95
C SER A 20 52.58 5.59 -14.45
N ASP A 21 52.58 6.90 -14.25
CA ASP A 21 51.46 7.65 -13.70
C ASP A 21 51.45 9.13 -14.09
N ALA A 22 50.33 9.81 -13.87
CA ALA A 22 50.15 11.22 -14.20
C ALA A 22 51.08 12.17 -13.42
N GLU A 23 51.53 11.77 -12.22
CA GLU A 23 52.42 12.58 -11.39
C GLU A 23 53.88 12.56 -11.95
N SER A 24 54.28 11.39 -12.41
CA SER A 24 55.57 11.22 -13.15
C SER A 24 55.56 12.05 -14.44
N VAL A 25 54.44 12.06 -15.19
CA VAL A 25 54.32 12.91 -16.41
C VAL A 25 54.43 14.39 -16.05
N LYS A 26 53.80 14.87 -15.00
CA LYS A 26 53.91 16.27 -14.51
C LYS A 26 55.34 16.62 -14.10
N SER A 27 56.00 15.72 -13.40
CA SER A 27 57.41 15.91 -12.99
C SER A 27 58.37 16.03 -14.19
N LEU A 28 58.18 15.17 -15.21
CA LEU A 28 58.94 15.23 -16.46
C LEU A 28 58.64 16.52 -17.24
N ALA A 29 57.36 16.95 -17.31
CA ALA A 29 57.03 18.22 -17.97
C ALA A 29 57.69 19.42 -17.29
N VAL A 30 57.77 19.45 -15.96
CA VAL A 30 58.52 20.49 -15.22
C VAL A 30 60.02 20.40 -15.47
N HIS A 31 60.58 19.18 -15.51
CA HIS A 31 62.03 18.95 -15.75
C HIS A 31 62.46 19.45 -17.13
N TYR A 32 61.70 19.18 -18.18
CA TYR A 32 62.08 19.58 -19.54
C TYR A 32 61.60 21.00 -19.93
N LEU A 33 60.35 21.38 -19.56
CA LEU A 33 59.67 22.60 -20.02
C LEU A 33 59.52 23.69 -18.96
N GLY A 34 59.76 23.37 -17.66
CA GLY A 34 59.64 24.31 -16.55
C GLY A 34 60.51 25.54 -16.65
N ARG A 35 60.35 26.50 -15.74
CA ARG A 35 61.11 27.76 -15.72
C ARG A 35 62.68 27.53 -15.71
N LYS A 36 63.12 26.45 -15.07
CA LYS A 36 64.52 26.02 -15.02
C LYS A 36 64.74 24.74 -15.84
N GLY A 37 63.78 24.35 -16.67
CA GLY A 37 63.86 23.14 -17.46
C GLY A 37 64.92 23.18 -18.57
N ILE A 38 65.34 21.98 -19.03
CA ILE A 38 66.38 21.79 -19.97
C ILE A 38 66.15 22.57 -21.27
N VAL A 39 64.95 22.44 -21.87
CA VAL A 39 64.62 23.16 -23.12
C VAL A 39 64.50 24.68 -22.90
N THR A 40 63.99 25.10 -21.75
CA THR A 40 63.91 26.52 -21.41
C THR A 40 65.32 27.14 -21.12
N GLY A 41 66.17 26.36 -20.48
CA GLY A 41 67.59 26.76 -20.29
C GLY A 41 68.33 26.90 -21.60
N PHE A 42 68.10 25.96 -22.53
CA PHE A 42 68.72 26.03 -23.86
C PHE A 42 68.24 27.28 -24.63
N LEU A 43 66.93 27.59 -24.59
CA LEU A 43 66.35 28.79 -25.21
C LEU A 43 66.97 30.08 -24.66
N ARG A 44 67.30 30.17 -23.37
CA ARG A 44 67.95 31.34 -22.72
C ARG A 44 69.38 31.49 -23.17
N ASN A 45 70.07 30.40 -23.43
CA ASN A 45 71.47 30.42 -23.84
C ASN A 45 71.70 30.65 -25.35
N ILE A 46 70.63 30.78 -26.14
CA ILE A 46 70.68 31.09 -27.57
C ILE A 46 71.45 32.41 -27.83
N SER A 47 71.36 33.37 -26.89
CA SER A 47 72.04 34.64 -26.99
C SER A 47 73.56 34.49 -27.14
N ASN A 48 74.15 33.39 -26.69
CA ASN A 48 75.59 33.08 -26.76
C ASN A 48 76.02 32.45 -28.08
N GLN A 49 75.08 32.21 -29.01
CA GLN A 49 75.38 31.64 -30.33
C GLN A 49 75.63 32.72 -31.38
N PRO A 50 76.33 32.40 -32.50
CA PRO A 50 76.58 33.33 -33.60
C PRO A 50 75.31 33.90 -34.19
N ALA A 51 75.30 35.22 -34.48
CA ALA A 51 74.05 35.98 -34.86
C ALA A 51 73.29 35.36 -36.04
N GLU A 52 74.05 34.83 -37.02
CA GLU A 52 73.47 34.22 -38.24
C GLU A 52 72.70 32.93 -38.00
N LYS A 53 73.00 32.18 -36.91
CA LYS A 53 72.30 30.90 -36.58
C LYS A 53 71.22 31.03 -35.53
N ARG A 54 71.12 32.15 -34.81
CA ARG A 54 70.18 32.33 -33.69
C ARG A 54 68.71 32.15 -34.08
N ALA A 55 68.35 32.69 -35.24
CA ALA A 55 66.97 32.64 -35.73
C ALA A 55 66.54 31.20 -36.07
N ALA A 56 67.39 30.42 -36.71
CA ALA A 56 67.14 29.03 -37.08
C ALA A 56 67.10 28.12 -35.85
N ILE A 57 68.05 28.29 -34.92
CA ILE A 57 68.13 27.52 -33.67
C ILE A 57 66.93 27.86 -32.79
N GLY A 58 66.50 29.15 -32.67
CA GLY A 58 65.39 29.56 -31.91
C GLY A 58 64.06 29.01 -32.46
N LYS A 59 63.90 28.99 -33.79
CA LYS A 59 62.74 28.41 -34.45
C LYS A 59 62.64 26.88 -34.20
N ASN A 60 63.73 26.15 -34.26
CA ASN A 60 63.80 24.70 -34.02
C ASN A 60 63.50 24.39 -32.54
N ALA A 61 64.13 25.12 -31.61
CA ALA A 61 63.93 24.96 -30.17
C ALA A 61 62.45 25.25 -29.75
N ASN A 62 61.77 26.26 -30.34
CA ASN A 62 60.37 26.52 -30.11
C ASN A 62 59.47 25.43 -30.69
N LYS A 63 59.80 24.87 -31.85
CA LYS A 63 59.09 23.73 -32.44
C LYS A 63 59.15 22.50 -31.54
N ILE A 64 60.32 22.16 -31.01
CA ILE A 64 60.57 21.06 -30.07
C ILE A 64 59.79 21.31 -28.77
N LYS A 65 59.84 22.51 -28.20
CA LYS A 65 59.10 22.89 -27.01
C LYS A 65 57.66 22.68 -27.20
N SER A 66 57.06 23.13 -28.33
CA SER A 66 55.67 22.96 -28.63
C SER A 66 55.27 21.49 -28.84
N ALA A 67 56.12 20.68 -29.45
CA ALA A 67 55.91 19.26 -29.65
C ALA A 67 55.88 18.51 -28.31
N LEU A 68 56.88 18.79 -27.43
CA LEU A 68 56.89 18.19 -26.08
C LEU A 68 55.74 18.62 -25.21
N ASP A 69 55.34 19.89 -25.24
CA ASP A 69 54.17 20.37 -24.49
C ASP A 69 52.88 19.62 -24.91
N LYS A 70 52.73 19.40 -26.21
CA LYS A 70 51.58 18.59 -26.72
C LYS A 70 51.68 17.12 -26.26
N ALA A 71 52.88 16.50 -26.32
CA ALA A 71 53.08 15.12 -25.94
C ALA A 71 52.81 14.90 -24.43
N PHE A 72 53.34 15.77 -23.56
CA PHE A 72 53.10 15.69 -22.12
C PHE A 72 51.61 15.90 -21.78
N LYS A 73 50.94 16.87 -22.40
CA LYS A 73 49.48 17.11 -22.18
C LYS A 73 48.63 15.95 -22.67
N GLN A 74 49.02 15.29 -23.75
CA GLN A 74 48.28 14.12 -24.23
C GLN A 74 48.47 12.94 -23.27
N ALA A 75 49.67 12.65 -22.85
CA ALA A 75 49.95 11.60 -21.90
C ALA A 75 49.24 11.82 -20.55
N GLU A 76 49.19 13.06 -20.05
CA GLU A 76 48.44 13.41 -18.86
C GLU A 76 46.94 13.09 -19.00
N ARG A 77 46.30 13.46 -20.14
CA ARG A 77 44.93 13.13 -20.45
C ARG A 77 44.65 11.63 -20.53
N ASP A 78 45.59 10.89 -21.17
CA ASP A 78 45.45 9.45 -21.33
C ASP A 78 45.49 8.73 -19.98
N PHE A 79 46.35 9.17 -19.04
CA PHE A 79 46.33 8.67 -17.66
C PHE A 79 45.07 9.07 -16.88
N GLU A 80 44.56 10.30 -17.05
CA GLU A 80 43.32 10.74 -16.42
C GLU A 80 42.11 9.96 -16.94
N THR A 81 42.09 9.71 -18.26
CA THR A 81 41.01 8.93 -18.89
C THR A 81 41.03 7.46 -18.45
N SER A 82 42.23 6.87 -18.37
CA SER A 82 42.42 5.50 -17.86
C SER A 82 42.00 5.37 -16.40
N ARG A 83 42.22 6.40 -15.59
CA ARG A 83 41.80 6.45 -14.18
C ARG A 83 40.31 6.63 -14.02
N ALA A 84 39.69 7.42 -14.90
CA ALA A 84 38.22 7.58 -14.94
C ALA A 84 37.50 6.28 -15.36
N GLY A 85 38.15 5.45 -16.18
CA GLY A 85 37.60 4.16 -16.61
C GLY A 85 37.67 3.02 -15.59
N SER A 86 38.43 3.18 -14.47
CA SER A 86 38.56 2.16 -13.41
C SER A 86 37.50 2.24 -12.29
N GLY A 87 36.66 3.27 -12.27
CA GLY A 87 35.48 3.31 -11.45
C GLY A 87 34.44 2.34 -12.01
N ALA A 88 33.87 1.46 -11.18
CA ALA A 88 32.79 0.58 -11.57
C ALA A 88 31.71 1.40 -12.31
N ALA A 89 31.68 1.29 -13.63
CA ALA A 89 30.67 1.98 -14.44
C ALA A 89 29.30 1.49 -13.99
N ILE A 90 28.46 2.42 -13.57
CA ILE A 90 27.05 2.09 -13.24
C ILE A 90 26.43 1.60 -14.55
N ASP A 91 25.99 0.36 -14.55
CA ASP A 91 25.25 -0.19 -15.68
C ASP A 91 23.86 0.45 -15.74
N VAL A 92 23.71 1.40 -16.65
CA VAL A 92 22.45 2.14 -16.85
C VAL A 92 21.33 1.28 -17.47
N SER A 93 21.64 0.07 -17.93
CA SER A 93 20.63 -0.89 -18.42
C SER A 93 19.96 -1.65 -17.29
N LEU A 94 20.56 -1.67 -16.08
CA LEU A 94 19.93 -2.26 -14.91
C LEU A 94 18.72 -1.43 -14.46
N PRO A 95 17.59 -2.07 -14.10
CA PRO A 95 16.46 -1.35 -13.57
C PRO A 95 16.85 -0.61 -12.28
N GLY A 96 16.37 0.62 -12.13
CA GLY A 96 16.52 1.40 -10.91
C GLY A 96 15.90 0.67 -9.71
N ARG A 97 16.19 1.15 -8.49
CA ARG A 97 15.53 0.61 -7.30
C ARG A 97 14.02 0.78 -7.45
N PRO A 98 13.21 -0.31 -7.34
CA PRO A 98 11.76 -0.19 -7.44
C PRO A 98 11.27 0.73 -6.33
N VAL A 99 10.43 1.69 -6.71
CA VAL A 99 9.67 2.48 -5.74
C VAL A 99 8.66 1.54 -5.10
N VAL A 100 8.78 1.31 -3.80
CA VAL A 100 7.78 0.53 -3.05
C VAL A 100 6.55 1.41 -2.92
N ASN A 101 5.54 1.14 -3.72
CA ASN A 101 4.22 1.75 -3.54
C ASN A 101 3.59 1.20 -2.26
N GLY A 102 2.99 2.07 -1.45
CA GLY A 102 2.19 1.65 -0.31
C GLY A 102 0.94 0.90 -0.78
N SER A 103 0.47 -0.05 0.01
CA SER A 103 -0.81 -0.75 -0.18
C SER A 103 -1.82 -0.31 0.89
N LEU A 104 -3.10 -0.49 0.59
CA LEU A 104 -4.15 -0.27 1.57
C LEU A 104 -4.17 -1.45 2.55
N HIS A 105 -4.51 -1.14 3.81
CA HIS A 105 -4.74 -2.18 4.82
C HIS A 105 -5.79 -3.20 4.34
N PRO A 106 -5.63 -4.52 4.58
CA PRO A 106 -6.55 -5.55 4.08
C PRO A 106 -8.00 -5.33 4.49
N ILE A 107 -8.26 -4.83 5.72
CA ILE A 107 -9.62 -4.45 6.14
C ILE A 107 -10.20 -3.34 5.26
N THR A 108 -9.40 -2.32 4.93
CA THR A 108 -9.83 -1.23 4.04
C THR A 108 -10.15 -1.76 2.63
N GLN A 109 -9.34 -2.69 2.11
CA GLN A 109 -9.58 -3.30 0.80
C GLN A 109 -10.92 -4.07 0.79
N ILE A 110 -11.13 -4.93 1.79
CA ILE A 110 -12.38 -5.72 1.91
C ILE A 110 -13.60 -4.81 2.12
N THR A 111 -13.50 -3.79 2.99
CA THR A 111 -14.60 -2.83 3.18
C THR A 111 -14.96 -2.13 1.86
N ARG A 112 -13.99 -1.68 1.09
CA ARG A 112 -14.24 -1.07 -0.22
C ARG A 112 -14.91 -2.04 -1.19
N GLU A 113 -14.43 -3.27 -1.26
CA GLU A 113 -15.01 -4.29 -2.14
C GLU A 113 -16.46 -4.61 -1.75
N ILE A 114 -16.77 -4.77 -0.45
CA ILE A 114 -18.14 -4.92 0.03
C ILE A 114 -19.00 -3.72 -0.39
N CYS A 115 -18.52 -2.51 -0.14
CA CYS A 115 -19.22 -1.28 -0.51
C CYS A 115 -19.46 -1.18 -2.02
N GLU A 116 -18.49 -1.52 -2.85
CA GLU A 116 -18.63 -1.52 -4.31
C GLU A 116 -19.68 -2.53 -4.80
N ILE A 117 -19.71 -3.74 -4.22
CA ILE A 117 -20.70 -4.76 -4.57
C ILE A 117 -22.11 -4.23 -4.29
N PHE A 118 -22.36 -3.72 -3.08
CA PHE A 118 -23.68 -3.22 -2.71
C PHE A 118 -24.07 -1.94 -3.44
N THR A 119 -23.14 -1.03 -3.71
CA THR A 119 -23.39 0.15 -4.53
C THR A 119 -23.86 -0.23 -5.94
N ARG A 120 -23.26 -1.26 -6.55
CA ARG A 120 -23.73 -1.81 -7.85
C ARG A 120 -25.14 -2.43 -7.76
N LEU A 121 -25.55 -2.89 -6.58
CA LEU A 121 -26.91 -3.37 -6.30
C LEU A 121 -27.88 -2.23 -5.95
N GLY A 122 -27.43 -0.97 -6.01
CA GLY A 122 -28.24 0.23 -5.78
C GLY A 122 -28.40 0.60 -4.30
N PHE A 123 -27.46 0.20 -3.43
CA PHE A 123 -27.40 0.65 -2.04
C PHE A 123 -26.53 1.90 -1.92
N ASP A 124 -27.01 2.87 -1.14
CA ASP A 124 -26.26 4.05 -0.75
C ASP A 124 -25.40 3.75 0.47
N ILE A 125 -24.21 4.36 0.55
CA ILE A 125 -23.33 4.25 1.71
C ILE A 125 -23.69 5.36 2.69
N VAL A 126 -24.00 5.01 3.93
CA VAL A 126 -24.34 5.96 4.99
C VAL A 126 -23.48 5.70 6.22
N GLU A 127 -22.95 6.75 6.81
CA GLU A 127 -22.16 6.70 8.02
C GLU A 127 -22.93 7.28 9.22
N GLY A 128 -22.54 6.88 10.42
CA GLY A 128 -23.09 7.37 11.68
C GLY A 128 -22.06 7.44 12.80
N PRO A 129 -22.41 8.04 13.95
CA PRO A 129 -21.49 8.22 15.06
C PRO A 129 -21.08 6.89 15.70
N GLU A 130 -19.82 6.80 16.16
CA GLU A 130 -19.32 5.65 16.92
C GLU A 130 -19.73 5.71 18.40
N VAL A 131 -19.86 6.92 18.94
CA VAL A 131 -20.41 7.17 20.28
C VAL A 131 -21.92 7.42 20.13
N GLU A 132 -22.73 6.55 20.70
CA GLU A 132 -24.15 6.51 20.42
C GLU A 132 -25.00 6.55 21.72
N SER A 133 -26.23 6.99 21.64
CA SER A 133 -27.13 6.85 22.76
C SER A 133 -27.63 5.40 22.91
N ASP A 134 -27.89 5.01 24.14
CA ASP A 134 -28.47 3.71 24.47
C ASP A 134 -29.76 3.44 23.69
N TRP A 135 -30.58 4.48 23.50
CA TRP A 135 -31.81 4.39 22.74
C TRP A 135 -31.60 3.92 21.30
N TYR A 136 -30.69 4.56 20.55
CA TYR A 136 -30.38 4.15 19.17
C TYR A 136 -29.69 2.78 19.09
N ASN A 137 -28.84 2.47 20.08
CA ASN A 137 -28.08 1.22 20.06
C ASN A 137 -28.93 0.01 20.48
N PHE A 138 -30.00 0.23 21.26
CA PHE A 138 -30.79 -0.85 21.82
C PHE A 138 -32.31 -0.66 21.70
N GLU A 139 -32.89 0.35 22.34
CA GLU A 139 -34.38 0.44 22.47
C GLU A 139 -35.06 0.59 21.11
N ALA A 140 -34.56 1.48 20.26
CA ALA A 140 -35.09 1.67 18.91
C ALA A 140 -34.98 0.42 18.03
N LEU A 141 -34.10 -0.51 18.40
CA LEU A 141 -33.87 -1.80 17.75
C LEU A 141 -34.63 -2.96 18.43
N ASN A 142 -35.70 -2.66 19.19
CA ASN A 142 -36.51 -3.65 19.89
C ASN A 142 -35.71 -4.43 20.99
N ILE A 143 -34.75 -3.77 21.63
CA ILE A 143 -33.95 -4.29 22.75
C ILE A 143 -34.20 -3.42 23.99
N PRO A 144 -35.31 -3.63 24.73
CA PRO A 144 -35.67 -2.83 25.89
C PRO A 144 -34.67 -3.04 27.05
N PRO A 145 -34.67 -2.18 28.09
CA PRO A 145 -33.65 -2.17 29.16
C PRO A 145 -33.40 -3.51 29.84
N ASN A 146 -34.40 -4.36 29.97
CA ASN A 146 -34.29 -5.67 30.65
C ASN A 146 -34.20 -6.86 29.69
N HIS A 147 -33.85 -6.61 28.42
CA HIS A 147 -33.78 -7.69 27.43
C HIS A 147 -32.45 -8.44 27.55
N PRO A 148 -32.43 -9.80 27.60
CA PRO A 148 -31.19 -10.59 27.73
C PRO A 148 -30.15 -10.35 26.66
N ALA A 149 -30.55 -9.88 25.47
CA ALA A 149 -29.62 -9.55 24.39
C ALA A 149 -28.67 -8.38 24.71
N ARG A 150 -28.96 -7.55 25.72
CA ARG A 150 -28.05 -6.51 26.18
C ARG A 150 -26.82 -7.11 26.85
N ASP A 151 -27.01 -8.14 27.67
CA ASP A 151 -25.93 -8.83 28.37
C ASP A 151 -25.00 -9.59 27.40
N MET A 152 -25.56 -10.03 26.27
CA MET A 152 -24.79 -10.74 25.22
C MET A 152 -23.86 -9.84 24.37
N GLN A 153 -23.98 -8.53 24.50
CA GLN A 153 -23.23 -7.60 23.64
C GLN A 153 -22.01 -6.97 24.29
N ASP A 154 -21.71 -7.30 25.56
CA ASP A 154 -20.51 -6.81 26.27
C ASP A 154 -20.16 -5.35 25.93
N THR A 155 -21.05 -4.43 26.34
CA THR A 155 -21.05 -3.05 25.87
C THR A 155 -20.10 -2.15 26.64
N PHE A 156 -19.33 -1.31 25.96
CA PHE A 156 -18.60 -0.21 26.58
C PHE A 156 -19.51 0.99 26.83
N TYR A 157 -19.82 1.27 28.09
CA TYR A 157 -20.57 2.46 28.51
C TYR A 157 -19.62 3.65 28.74
N VAL A 158 -19.89 4.76 28.09
CA VAL A 158 -19.20 6.03 28.28
C VAL A 158 -19.85 6.80 29.46
N SER A 159 -21.17 6.70 29.54
CA SER A 159 -21.99 7.20 30.66
C SER A 159 -23.26 6.34 30.74
N GLU A 160 -24.17 6.67 31.69
CA GLU A 160 -25.39 5.91 31.93
C GLU A 160 -26.23 5.62 30.68
N ASN A 161 -26.28 6.58 29.72
CA ASN A 161 -27.10 6.48 28.51
C ASN A 161 -26.30 6.65 27.22
N ILE A 162 -24.97 6.58 27.28
CA ILE A 162 -24.08 6.73 26.11
C ILE A 162 -23.14 5.56 26.07
N VAL A 163 -23.06 4.93 24.89
CA VAL A 163 -22.26 3.74 24.66
C VAL A 163 -21.31 3.93 23.45
N LEU A 164 -20.26 3.13 23.38
CA LEU A 164 -19.63 2.84 22.10
C LEU A 164 -20.52 1.82 21.38
N ARG A 165 -20.97 2.13 20.17
CA ARG A 165 -21.91 1.29 19.42
C ARG A 165 -21.41 -0.15 19.27
N THR A 166 -22.26 -1.11 19.55
CA THR A 166 -21.95 -2.55 19.47
C THR A 166 -22.20 -3.14 18.09
N HIS A 167 -22.88 -2.40 17.24
CA HIS A 167 -23.19 -2.70 15.83
C HIS A 167 -23.48 -1.41 15.07
N THR A 168 -23.59 -1.46 13.75
CA THR A 168 -23.87 -0.28 12.93
C THR A 168 -25.37 -0.04 12.70
N SER A 169 -26.25 -0.86 13.29
CA SER A 169 -27.72 -0.75 13.19
C SER A 169 -28.29 0.61 13.60
N PRO A 170 -27.73 1.39 14.56
CA PRO A 170 -28.19 2.74 14.84
C PRO A 170 -28.29 3.63 13.60
N VAL A 171 -27.42 3.43 12.62
CA VAL A 171 -27.44 4.17 11.34
C VAL A 171 -28.72 3.91 10.56
N GLN A 172 -29.26 2.69 10.64
CA GLN A 172 -30.51 2.32 9.99
C GLN A 172 -31.69 3.14 10.56
N ILE A 173 -31.82 3.21 11.89
CA ILE A 173 -32.83 4.02 12.56
C ILE A 173 -32.68 5.49 12.19
N ARG A 174 -31.49 6.05 12.31
CA ARG A 174 -31.19 7.45 11.95
C ARG A 174 -31.51 7.78 10.50
N THR A 175 -31.37 6.83 9.60
CA THR A 175 -31.70 7.01 8.18
C THR A 175 -33.21 6.98 7.97
N MET A 176 -33.90 6.03 8.57
CA MET A 176 -35.36 5.91 8.47
C MET A 176 -36.09 7.11 9.09
N GLU A 177 -35.56 7.73 10.13
CA GLU A 177 -36.12 8.97 10.71
C GLU A 177 -36.03 10.17 9.74
N LYS A 178 -35.01 10.19 8.85
CA LYS A 178 -34.74 11.33 7.95
C LYS A 178 -35.43 11.24 6.60
N GLN A 179 -35.73 10.05 6.14
CA GLN A 179 -36.34 9.86 4.81
C GLN A 179 -37.44 8.79 4.86
N LYS A 180 -38.38 8.86 3.92
CA LYS A 180 -39.40 7.85 3.72
C LYS A 180 -38.94 6.76 2.75
N PRO A 181 -39.51 5.55 2.81
CA PRO A 181 -39.25 4.53 1.81
C PRO A 181 -39.48 5.04 0.36
N PRO A 182 -38.67 4.57 -0.62
CA PRO A 182 -37.73 3.46 -0.49
C PRO A 182 -36.43 3.85 0.22
N VAL A 183 -35.97 2.99 1.13
CA VAL A 183 -34.67 3.09 1.80
C VAL A 183 -33.83 1.91 1.37
N ARG A 184 -32.61 2.17 0.88
CA ARG A 184 -31.66 1.13 0.48
C ARG A 184 -30.25 1.59 0.79
N ILE A 185 -29.73 1.14 1.93
CA ILE A 185 -28.45 1.61 2.46
C ILE A 185 -27.56 0.47 2.94
N ILE A 186 -26.25 0.73 2.95
CA ILE A 186 -25.27 0.00 3.75
C ILE A 186 -24.57 0.97 4.71
N ALA A 187 -24.25 0.49 5.90
CA ALA A 187 -23.60 1.25 6.95
C ALA A 187 -22.27 0.57 7.35
N PRO A 188 -21.14 0.89 6.68
CA PRO A 188 -19.84 0.45 7.12
C PRO A 188 -19.37 1.25 8.33
N GLY A 189 -18.66 0.60 9.27
CA GLY A 189 -18.08 1.32 10.39
C GLY A 189 -17.47 0.44 11.45
N LYS A 190 -16.76 1.09 12.38
CA LYS A 190 -16.20 0.44 13.56
C LYS A 190 -17.28 0.20 14.59
N VAL A 191 -17.16 -0.91 15.31
CA VAL A 191 -18.03 -1.31 16.40
C VAL A 191 -17.19 -1.86 17.56
N TYR A 192 -17.76 -1.88 18.77
CA TYR A 192 -17.01 -2.09 20.00
C TYR A 192 -17.73 -3.07 20.91
N ARG A 193 -17.02 -4.09 21.42
CA ARG A 193 -17.50 -5.07 22.38
C ARG A 193 -16.41 -5.41 23.37
N CYS A 194 -16.73 -5.59 24.66
CA CYS A 194 -15.78 -5.96 25.71
C CYS A 194 -15.33 -7.42 25.60
N ASP A 195 -14.96 -7.87 24.41
CA ASP A 195 -14.56 -9.24 24.14
C ASP A 195 -13.20 -9.29 23.46
N SER A 196 -12.35 -10.27 23.83
CA SER A 196 -10.99 -10.37 23.31
C SER A 196 -10.46 -11.81 23.39
N ASP A 197 -10.39 -12.48 22.24
CA ASP A 197 -9.77 -13.80 22.08
C ASP A 197 -9.12 -13.96 20.68
N LEU A 198 -8.90 -15.19 20.20
CA LEU A 198 -8.34 -15.46 18.87
C LEU A 198 -9.27 -15.08 17.71
N THR A 199 -10.56 -14.95 17.99
CA THR A 199 -11.63 -14.71 17.03
C THR A 199 -12.37 -13.40 17.28
N HIS A 200 -12.13 -12.75 18.43
CA HIS A 200 -12.76 -11.52 18.87
C HIS A 200 -11.71 -10.46 19.25
N THR A 201 -12.02 -9.22 18.98
CA THR A 201 -11.23 -8.04 19.34
C THR A 201 -12.16 -6.96 19.87
N PRO A 202 -11.72 -6.13 20.83
CA PRO A 202 -12.56 -5.08 21.42
C PRO A 202 -13.10 -4.07 20.40
N MET A 203 -12.42 -3.90 19.30
CA MET A 203 -12.87 -3.09 18.17
C MET A 203 -12.73 -3.90 16.88
N PHE A 204 -13.79 -3.93 16.08
CA PHE A 204 -13.78 -4.56 14.76
C PHE A 204 -14.65 -3.75 13.78
N HIS A 205 -14.67 -4.14 12.51
CA HIS A 205 -15.44 -3.46 11.49
C HIS A 205 -16.65 -4.28 11.08
N GLN A 206 -17.76 -3.61 10.89
CA GLN A 206 -19.01 -4.21 10.46
C GLN A 206 -19.56 -3.46 9.25
N VAL A 207 -20.23 -4.17 8.36
CA VAL A 207 -21.10 -3.59 7.34
C VAL A 207 -22.48 -4.16 7.53
N GLU A 208 -23.44 -3.29 7.80
CA GLU A 208 -24.84 -3.66 7.84
C GLU A 208 -25.60 -3.05 6.68
N GLY A 209 -26.62 -3.75 6.19
CA GLY A 209 -27.47 -3.28 5.12
C GLY A 209 -28.93 -3.28 5.55
N LEU A 210 -29.67 -2.31 5.03
CA LEU A 210 -31.11 -2.16 5.18
C LEU A 210 -31.75 -1.89 3.83
N LEU A 211 -32.82 -2.60 3.53
CA LEU A 211 -33.71 -2.29 2.42
C LEU A 211 -35.16 -2.27 2.93
N VAL A 212 -35.83 -1.15 2.74
CA VAL A 212 -37.26 -0.99 3.07
C VAL A 212 -37.99 -0.42 1.86
N ASP A 213 -39.01 -1.11 1.41
CA ASP A 213 -39.89 -0.68 0.32
C ASP A 213 -41.23 -1.42 0.43
N ARG A 214 -42.12 -1.21 -0.55
CA ARG A 214 -43.35 -1.99 -0.67
C ARG A 214 -43.04 -3.40 -1.15
N HIS A 215 -43.72 -4.40 -0.56
CA HIS A 215 -43.69 -5.81 -0.99
C HIS A 215 -42.33 -6.49 -0.98
N ILE A 216 -41.40 -6.04 -0.13
CA ILE A 216 -40.11 -6.71 0.04
C ILE A 216 -40.30 -8.05 0.76
N SER A 217 -39.65 -9.08 0.25
CA SER A 217 -39.79 -10.45 0.74
C SER A 217 -38.44 -11.04 1.20
N PHE A 218 -38.53 -12.14 1.94
CA PHE A 218 -37.35 -12.94 2.29
C PHE A 218 -36.64 -13.52 1.04
N GLY A 219 -37.37 -13.68 -0.08
CA GLY A 219 -36.83 -14.05 -1.36
C GLY A 219 -35.87 -13.00 -1.91
N ASP A 220 -36.20 -11.71 -1.76
CA ASP A 220 -35.34 -10.58 -2.18
C ASP A 220 -34.07 -10.53 -1.34
N LEU A 221 -34.16 -10.70 -0.02
CA LEU A 221 -33.00 -10.85 0.86
C LEU A 221 -32.09 -11.97 0.38
N LYS A 222 -32.62 -13.16 0.11
CA LYS A 222 -31.83 -14.29 -0.41
C LYS A 222 -31.18 -13.97 -1.73
N GLY A 223 -31.85 -13.29 -2.65
CA GLY A 223 -31.32 -12.87 -3.93
C GLY A 223 -30.12 -11.93 -3.80
N VAL A 224 -30.28 -10.88 -2.98
CA VAL A 224 -29.24 -9.88 -2.71
C VAL A 224 -28.00 -10.54 -2.08
N LEU A 225 -28.20 -11.35 -1.03
CA LEU A 225 -27.08 -12.00 -0.33
C LEU A 225 -26.39 -13.08 -1.17
N THR A 226 -27.13 -13.79 -2.02
CA THR A 226 -26.56 -14.74 -2.97
C THR A 226 -25.65 -14.01 -3.98
N THR A 227 -26.12 -12.90 -4.53
CA THR A 227 -25.36 -12.07 -5.45
C THR A 227 -24.08 -11.52 -4.80
N PHE A 228 -24.19 -11.03 -3.56
CA PHE A 228 -23.05 -10.60 -2.77
C PHE A 228 -22.00 -11.71 -2.61
N VAL A 229 -22.40 -12.89 -2.15
CA VAL A 229 -21.48 -14.00 -1.90
C VAL A 229 -20.79 -14.45 -3.18
N HIS A 230 -21.53 -14.53 -4.30
CA HIS A 230 -20.95 -14.92 -5.59
C HIS A 230 -19.91 -13.90 -6.11
N GLN A 231 -20.11 -12.60 -5.85
CA GLN A 231 -19.14 -11.57 -6.25
C GLN A 231 -17.96 -11.48 -5.29
N MET A 232 -18.19 -11.72 -3.99
CA MET A 232 -17.16 -11.59 -2.96
C MET A 232 -16.19 -12.77 -2.93
N PHE A 233 -16.67 -14.00 -3.20
CA PHE A 233 -15.90 -15.24 -3.12
C PHE A 233 -15.78 -15.92 -4.49
N ASP A 234 -16.72 -16.80 -4.82
CA ASP A 234 -16.73 -17.55 -6.08
C ASP A 234 -18.18 -17.72 -6.56
N PRO A 235 -18.45 -17.61 -7.89
CA PRO A 235 -19.80 -17.77 -8.45
C PRO A 235 -20.49 -19.08 -8.12
N ASN A 236 -19.74 -20.13 -7.77
CA ASN A 236 -20.27 -21.45 -7.42
C ASN A 236 -20.36 -21.66 -5.89
N THR A 237 -20.04 -20.66 -5.07
CA THR A 237 -20.13 -20.76 -3.61
C THR A 237 -21.58 -20.99 -3.20
N ARG A 238 -21.85 -22.14 -2.55
CA ARG A 238 -23.19 -22.47 -2.06
C ARG A 238 -23.46 -21.71 -0.76
N LEU A 239 -24.71 -21.25 -0.63
CA LEU A 239 -25.23 -20.62 0.58
C LEU A 239 -26.32 -21.51 1.20
N ARG A 240 -26.44 -21.41 2.53
CA ARG A 240 -27.62 -21.89 3.25
C ARG A 240 -28.04 -20.86 4.28
N PHE A 241 -29.34 -20.80 4.50
CA PHE A 241 -29.97 -19.95 5.51
C PHE A 241 -30.44 -20.85 6.64
N ARG A 242 -30.00 -20.59 7.86
CA ARG A 242 -30.42 -21.30 9.07
C ARG A 242 -31.32 -20.38 9.88
N PRO A 243 -32.49 -20.84 10.38
CA PRO A 243 -33.28 -20.06 11.31
C PRO A 243 -32.47 -19.60 12.50
N SER A 244 -32.62 -18.34 12.88
CA SER A 244 -31.97 -17.72 14.03
C SER A 244 -32.92 -16.74 14.71
N PHE A 245 -32.44 -16.04 15.72
CA PHE A 245 -33.20 -15.01 16.44
C PHE A 245 -32.33 -13.75 16.60
N PHE A 246 -32.90 -12.63 16.14
CA PHE A 246 -32.40 -11.30 16.45
C PHE A 246 -33.57 -10.41 16.86
N PRO A 247 -33.47 -9.57 17.92
CA PRO A 247 -34.57 -8.77 18.40
C PRO A 247 -35.18 -7.82 17.35
N PHE A 248 -34.39 -7.38 16.42
CA PHE A 248 -34.74 -6.39 15.39
C PHE A 248 -35.15 -7.01 14.05
N THR A 249 -35.20 -8.34 13.93
CA THR A 249 -35.66 -9.03 12.71
C THR A 249 -36.56 -10.20 13.01
N GLU A 250 -37.62 -10.41 12.16
CA GLU A 250 -38.55 -11.54 12.22
C GLU A 250 -39.16 -11.80 10.84
N PRO A 251 -38.94 -12.99 10.20
CA PRO A 251 -38.03 -14.06 10.63
C PRO A 251 -36.56 -13.67 10.49
N SER A 252 -35.71 -14.25 11.35
CA SER A 252 -34.28 -14.08 11.34
C SER A 252 -33.61 -15.31 10.77
N ALA A 253 -32.44 -15.10 10.14
CA ALA A 253 -31.60 -16.18 9.63
C ALA A 253 -30.11 -15.85 9.71
N GLU A 254 -29.31 -16.82 10.11
CA GLU A 254 -27.89 -16.83 9.88
C GLU A 254 -27.57 -17.37 8.48
N VAL A 255 -26.56 -16.79 7.85
CA VAL A 255 -26.14 -17.21 6.50
C VAL A 255 -24.77 -17.85 6.57
N ASP A 256 -24.74 -19.11 6.16
CA ASP A 256 -23.51 -19.86 6.00
C ASP A 256 -23.16 -19.99 4.52
N ILE A 257 -21.86 -19.97 4.25
CA ILE A 257 -21.32 -20.35 2.95
C ILE A 257 -20.61 -21.71 3.04
N GLN A 258 -20.58 -22.42 1.93
CA GLN A 258 -19.75 -23.59 1.80
C GLN A 258 -18.29 -23.20 2.08
N CYS A 259 -17.60 -23.96 2.93
CA CYS A 259 -16.26 -23.64 3.35
C CYS A 259 -15.33 -23.46 2.15
N VAL A 260 -14.80 -22.25 1.99
CA VAL A 260 -13.92 -21.87 0.87
C VAL A 260 -12.57 -22.62 0.89
N ILE A 261 -12.14 -23.12 2.06
CA ILE A 261 -10.87 -23.84 2.23
C ILE A 261 -11.01 -25.30 1.81
N CYS A 262 -11.98 -26.03 2.34
CA CYS A 262 -12.15 -27.47 2.09
C CYS A 262 -13.24 -27.78 1.05
N ARG A 263 -13.86 -26.76 0.48
CA ARG A 263 -14.94 -26.89 -0.54
C ARG A 263 -16.06 -27.83 -0.08
N GLY A 264 -16.39 -27.77 1.23
CA GLY A 264 -17.49 -28.56 1.82
C GLY A 264 -17.11 -29.95 2.29
N SER A 265 -15.87 -30.42 2.12
CA SER A 265 -15.44 -31.76 2.57
C SER A 265 -15.22 -31.90 4.08
N GLY A 266 -15.20 -30.77 4.81
CA GLY A 266 -14.87 -30.71 6.23
C GLY A 266 -13.39 -30.45 6.48
N CYS A 267 -13.07 -29.51 7.37
CA CYS A 267 -11.71 -29.20 7.82
C CYS A 267 -11.73 -28.58 9.21
N ARG A 268 -10.56 -28.35 9.77
CA ARG A 268 -10.42 -27.71 11.10
C ARG A 268 -11.10 -26.34 11.17
N VAL A 269 -11.02 -25.51 10.12
CA VAL A 269 -11.57 -24.15 10.10
C VAL A 269 -13.09 -24.13 10.13
N CYS A 270 -13.77 -25.08 9.47
CA CYS A 270 -15.22 -25.25 9.52
C CYS A 270 -15.69 -26.27 10.57
N SER A 271 -14.83 -26.65 11.50
CA SER A 271 -15.11 -27.66 12.54
C SER A 271 -15.76 -28.92 11.95
N GLN A 272 -15.22 -29.42 10.83
CA GLN A 272 -15.68 -30.59 10.07
C GLN A 272 -17.10 -30.46 9.47
N SER A 273 -17.78 -29.33 9.62
CA SER A 273 -19.15 -29.12 9.13
C SER A 273 -19.25 -28.92 7.62
N GLY A 274 -18.18 -28.47 6.98
CA GLY A 274 -18.16 -28.04 5.58
C GLY A 274 -18.79 -26.65 5.34
N TRP A 275 -19.24 -25.94 6.39
CA TRP A 275 -19.93 -24.67 6.33
C TRP A 275 -19.30 -23.64 7.26
N LEU A 276 -19.39 -22.37 6.88
CA LEU A 276 -18.85 -21.23 7.63
C LEU A 276 -19.92 -20.12 7.69
N GLU A 277 -20.32 -19.76 8.90
CA GLU A 277 -21.17 -18.61 9.11
C GLU A 277 -20.43 -17.32 8.77
N ILE A 278 -21.09 -16.44 8.01
CA ILE A 278 -20.52 -15.17 7.56
C ILE A 278 -21.32 -13.94 7.96
N LEU A 279 -22.62 -14.07 8.17
CA LEU A 279 -23.49 -12.94 8.50
C LEU A 279 -24.83 -13.36 9.12
N GLY A 280 -25.42 -12.45 9.88
CA GLY A 280 -26.81 -12.51 10.32
C GLY A 280 -27.71 -11.67 9.44
N SER A 281 -28.97 -12.07 9.30
CA SER A 281 -29.96 -11.38 8.45
C SER A 281 -31.38 -11.66 8.88
N GLY A 282 -32.33 -10.91 8.33
CA GLY A 282 -33.77 -11.18 8.53
C GLY A 282 -34.67 -10.10 7.97
N MET A 283 -35.98 -10.33 8.03
CA MET A 283 -36.96 -9.29 7.72
C MET A 283 -37.01 -8.31 8.90
N VAL A 284 -37.10 -7.02 8.63
CA VAL A 284 -37.16 -5.97 9.66
C VAL A 284 -38.40 -6.19 10.56
N HIS A 285 -38.18 -6.21 11.88
CA HIS A 285 -39.25 -6.38 12.84
C HIS A 285 -40.22 -5.19 12.80
N PRO A 286 -41.54 -5.39 12.82
CA PRO A 286 -42.54 -4.30 12.73
C PRO A 286 -42.38 -3.18 13.78
N ALA A 287 -41.93 -3.51 14.99
CA ALA A 287 -41.69 -2.52 16.04
C ALA A 287 -40.67 -1.43 15.65
N LEU A 288 -39.73 -1.72 14.72
CA LEU A 288 -38.79 -0.70 14.25
C LEU A 288 -39.46 0.36 13.37
N TYR A 289 -40.48 -0.05 12.59
CA TYR A 289 -41.26 0.88 11.78
C TYR A 289 -42.08 1.83 12.66
N GLU A 290 -42.67 1.31 13.74
CA GLU A 290 -43.39 2.14 14.72
C GLU A 290 -42.51 3.21 15.34
N ASN A 291 -41.27 2.84 15.70
CA ASN A 291 -40.28 3.77 16.29
C ASN A 291 -39.86 4.91 15.36
N VAL A 292 -39.95 4.73 14.04
CA VAL A 292 -39.56 5.74 13.02
C VAL A 292 -40.77 6.34 12.29
N GLY A 293 -41.99 5.97 12.69
CA GLY A 293 -43.27 6.49 12.12
C GLY A 293 -43.57 5.99 10.70
N TYR A 294 -43.12 4.77 10.37
CA TYR A 294 -43.53 4.08 9.14
C TYR A 294 -44.77 3.20 9.38
N ASP A 295 -45.57 3.01 8.34
CA ASP A 295 -46.69 2.10 8.38
C ASP A 295 -46.24 0.66 8.07
N ALA A 296 -46.24 -0.21 9.08
CA ALA A 296 -45.85 -1.61 8.95
C ALA A 296 -46.82 -2.44 8.08
N SER A 297 -48.02 -1.93 7.78
CA SER A 297 -48.95 -2.56 6.84
C SER A 297 -48.65 -2.24 5.37
N GLU A 298 -47.95 -1.13 5.11
CA GLU A 298 -47.58 -0.66 3.76
C GLU A 298 -46.17 -1.09 3.37
N PHE A 299 -45.24 -1.05 4.33
CA PHE A 299 -43.82 -1.27 4.08
C PHE A 299 -43.30 -2.55 4.72
N THR A 300 -42.45 -3.23 3.98
CA THR A 300 -41.69 -4.36 4.45
C THR A 300 -40.21 -4.16 4.11
N GLY A 301 -39.32 -4.88 4.75
CA GLY A 301 -37.89 -4.72 4.47
C GLY A 301 -37.07 -5.83 5.07
N PHE A 302 -35.83 -5.84 4.73
CA PHE A 302 -34.84 -6.75 5.31
C PHE A 302 -33.60 -6.00 5.79
N ALA A 303 -32.91 -6.61 6.74
CA ALA A 303 -31.60 -6.17 7.20
C ALA A 303 -30.62 -7.35 7.24
N PHE A 304 -29.34 -7.03 7.16
CA PHE A 304 -28.25 -7.99 7.31
C PHE A 304 -27.02 -7.31 7.91
N GLY A 305 -26.13 -8.08 8.56
CA GLY A 305 -24.92 -7.54 9.13
C GLY A 305 -23.77 -8.55 9.09
N MET A 306 -22.58 -8.10 8.65
CA MET A 306 -21.40 -8.93 8.52
C MET A 306 -20.15 -8.26 9.14
N GLY A 307 -19.30 -9.06 9.79
CA GLY A 307 -17.99 -8.63 10.25
C GLY A 307 -17.00 -8.62 9.11
N VAL A 308 -16.35 -7.47 8.86
CA VAL A 308 -15.39 -7.30 7.76
C VAL A 308 -14.16 -8.18 7.95
N GLU A 309 -13.66 -8.27 9.19
CA GLU A 309 -12.53 -9.14 9.54
C GLU A 309 -12.83 -10.60 9.22
N ARG A 310 -14.05 -11.06 9.49
CA ARG A 310 -14.48 -12.44 9.19
C ARG A 310 -14.40 -12.73 7.69
N ILE A 311 -14.88 -11.80 6.87
CA ILE A 311 -14.81 -11.90 5.41
C ILE A 311 -13.33 -11.88 4.96
N ALA A 312 -12.52 -10.97 5.50
CA ALA A 312 -11.09 -10.87 5.19
C ALA A 312 -10.33 -12.14 5.57
N MET A 313 -10.58 -12.69 6.77
CA MET A 313 -9.97 -13.94 7.21
C MET A 313 -10.28 -15.10 6.26
N LEU A 314 -11.52 -15.22 5.81
CA LEU A 314 -11.93 -16.27 4.89
C LEU A 314 -11.36 -16.08 3.48
N LYS A 315 -11.30 -14.85 2.99
CA LYS A 315 -10.80 -14.52 1.65
C LYS A 315 -9.29 -14.69 1.52
N TYR A 316 -8.55 -14.28 2.55
CA TYR A 316 -7.09 -14.29 2.56
C TYR A 316 -6.49 -15.50 3.29
N GLY A 317 -7.31 -16.37 3.90
CA GLY A 317 -6.83 -17.54 4.64
C GLY A 317 -6.11 -17.17 5.95
N ILE A 318 -6.51 -16.09 6.60
CA ILE A 318 -5.94 -15.62 7.87
C ILE A 318 -6.63 -16.34 9.02
N ASP A 319 -5.85 -16.87 9.94
CA ASP A 319 -6.30 -17.74 11.03
C ASP A 319 -6.46 -17.03 12.39
N ASP A 320 -5.98 -15.78 12.50
CA ASP A 320 -5.99 -15.00 13.75
C ASP A 320 -6.36 -13.54 13.44
N ILE A 321 -7.47 -13.06 14.01
CA ILE A 321 -7.98 -11.70 13.81
C ILE A 321 -7.02 -10.62 14.31
N ARG A 322 -6.21 -10.92 15.33
CA ARG A 322 -5.28 -9.97 15.95
C ARG A 322 -4.21 -9.48 14.98
N LYS A 323 -3.85 -10.30 13.97
CA LYS A 323 -2.88 -9.95 12.92
C LYS A 323 -3.27 -8.67 12.17
N PHE A 324 -4.55 -8.35 12.06
CA PHE A 324 -5.01 -7.10 11.45
C PHE A 324 -4.67 -5.86 12.28
N PHE A 325 -4.41 -5.99 13.58
CA PHE A 325 -4.25 -4.89 14.53
C PHE A 325 -2.86 -4.81 15.15
N GLU A 326 -2.00 -5.83 14.99
CA GLU A 326 -0.63 -5.88 15.51
C GLU A 326 0.34 -4.95 14.77
N ASN A 327 -0.06 -4.42 13.63
CA ASN A 327 0.73 -3.52 12.78
C ASN A 327 2.08 -4.13 12.34
N ASP A 328 2.15 -5.46 12.15
CA ASP A 328 3.34 -6.14 11.64
C ASP A 328 3.49 -5.84 10.13
N ILE A 329 4.54 -5.10 9.77
CA ILE A 329 4.79 -4.70 8.38
C ILE A 329 5.03 -5.91 7.45
N ARG A 330 5.50 -7.06 7.98
CA ARG A 330 5.70 -8.29 7.20
C ARG A 330 4.35 -8.91 6.80
N PHE A 331 3.36 -8.77 7.68
CA PHE A 331 1.99 -9.17 7.39
C PHE A 331 1.34 -8.19 6.40
N LEU A 332 1.41 -6.89 6.67
CA LEU A 332 0.76 -5.86 5.86
C LEU A 332 1.29 -5.78 4.41
N ARG A 333 2.55 -6.14 4.19
CA ARG A 333 3.16 -6.15 2.84
C ARG A 333 2.69 -7.30 1.94
N GLN A 334 1.88 -8.22 2.44
CA GLN A 334 1.34 -9.34 1.66
C GLN A 334 0.09 -8.97 0.84
N PHE A 335 -0.45 -7.77 1.06
CA PHE A 335 -1.73 -7.31 0.48
C PHE A 335 -1.60 -6.11 -0.46
#